data_484a63cfac858d4ba59c5abc22a46b4c
#
_entry.id   484a63cfac858d4ba59c5abc22a46b4c
#
_cell.length_a   1.000
_cell.length_b   1.000
_cell.length_c   1.000
_cell.angle_alpha   90.00
_cell.angle_beta   90.00
_cell.angle_gamma   90.00
#
_symmetry.space_group_name_H-M   'P 1'
#
loop_
_entity.id
_entity.type
_entity.pdbx_description
1 polymer ?
#
loop_
_entity_poly.entity_id
_entity_poly.type
_entity_poly.pdbx_seq_one_letter_code
_entity_poly.pdbx_strand_id
1 'polypeptide(L)'
;QVNDYNYKKNPDTAADSRYLHRSPFQWENAEKRKKTGTVQYAIWNGLKQMEEFRREENCFGETAGISTWDTGNSSVFAIRRTAGREELICLANFSEYGQNAWLNCLEGEYEDLFTGEKLEMNSVWMNPYQYRWCVKK
;
A
#
# COMPACT_ATOMS: atom_id res chain seq x y z
N GLN A 1 -16.84 1.87 -11.14
CA GLN A 1 -17.00 2.03 -12.59
C GLN A 1 -17.96 0.98 -13.08
N VAL A 2 -19.03 1.40 -13.70
CA VAL A 2 -19.92 0.50 -14.40
C VAL A 2 -19.12 -0.04 -15.58
N ASN A 3 -18.87 -1.34 -15.60
CA ASN A 3 -18.37 -2.01 -16.78
C ASN A 3 -19.36 -1.74 -17.90
N ASP A 4 -18.97 -0.92 -18.83
CA ASP A 4 -19.81 -0.64 -19.99
C ASP A 4 -19.76 -1.87 -20.90
N TYR A 5 -20.75 -2.74 -20.76
CA TYR A 5 -20.93 -3.91 -21.63
C TYR A 5 -21.35 -3.53 -23.06
N ASN A 6 -21.31 -2.25 -23.41
CA ASN A 6 -21.66 -1.79 -24.76
C ASN A 6 -20.72 -2.37 -25.84
N TYR A 7 -19.48 -2.76 -25.45
CA TYR A 7 -18.60 -3.44 -26.40
C TYR A 7 -19.20 -4.73 -26.97
N LYS A 8 -20.06 -5.43 -26.20
CA LYS A 8 -20.77 -6.66 -26.67
C LYS A 8 -21.84 -6.39 -27.70
N LYS A 9 -22.34 -5.15 -27.76
CA LYS A 9 -23.41 -4.77 -28.74
C LYS A 9 -22.84 -4.48 -30.12
N ASN A 10 -21.54 -4.23 -30.24
CA ASN A 10 -20.88 -4.02 -31.51
C ASN A 10 -20.12 -5.31 -31.91
N PRO A 11 -20.53 -5.97 -33.04
CA PRO A 11 -19.88 -7.20 -33.49
C PRO A 11 -18.38 -7.07 -33.71
N ASP A 12 -17.91 -5.91 -34.16
CA ASP A 12 -16.50 -5.64 -34.46
C ASP A 12 -15.63 -5.62 -33.19
N THR A 13 -16.23 -5.34 -32.01
CA THR A 13 -15.50 -5.23 -30.72
C THR A 13 -15.83 -6.37 -29.77
N ALA A 14 -16.90 -7.13 -30.03
CA ALA A 14 -17.42 -8.15 -29.12
C ALA A 14 -16.44 -9.29 -28.81
N ALA A 15 -15.55 -9.60 -29.74
CA ALA A 15 -14.54 -10.65 -29.61
C ALA A 15 -13.21 -10.14 -29.02
N ASP A 16 -13.04 -8.83 -28.83
CA ASP A 16 -11.78 -8.23 -28.39
C ASP A 16 -11.90 -7.73 -26.94
N SER A 17 -11.31 -8.48 -26.01
CA SER A 17 -11.32 -8.16 -24.57
C SER A 17 -10.67 -6.81 -24.23
N ARG A 18 -9.88 -6.22 -25.13
CA ARG A 18 -9.30 -4.89 -24.94
C ARG A 18 -10.33 -3.82 -24.74
N TYR A 19 -11.48 -3.94 -25.39
CA TYR A 19 -12.60 -3.00 -25.23
C TYR A 19 -13.29 -3.11 -23.87
N LEU A 20 -13.14 -4.22 -23.17
CA LEU A 20 -13.58 -4.38 -21.78
C LEU A 20 -12.62 -3.71 -20.80
N HIS A 21 -11.31 -3.81 -21.05
CA HIS A 21 -10.27 -3.42 -20.10
C HIS A 21 -9.65 -2.05 -20.40
N ARG A 22 -9.87 -1.52 -21.62
CA ARG A 22 -9.28 -0.24 -22.09
C ARG A 22 -10.36 0.77 -22.42
N SER A 23 -11.24 1.07 -21.46
CA SER A 23 -12.17 2.18 -21.62
C SER A 23 -11.44 3.51 -21.79
N PRO A 24 -11.99 4.48 -22.53
CA PRO A 24 -11.40 5.81 -22.66
C PRO A 24 -11.12 6.43 -21.29
N PHE A 25 -9.91 6.95 -21.13
CA PHE A 25 -9.50 7.56 -19.88
C PHE A 25 -10.17 8.94 -19.71
N GLN A 26 -10.81 9.14 -18.57
CA GLN A 26 -11.50 10.40 -18.26
C GLN A 26 -10.52 11.40 -17.62
N TRP A 27 -9.88 12.22 -18.43
CA TRP A 27 -8.88 13.19 -17.98
C TRP A 27 -9.43 14.19 -16.98
N GLU A 28 -10.68 14.57 -17.05
CA GLU A 28 -11.36 15.45 -16.10
C GLU A 28 -11.36 14.84 -14.68
N ASN A 29 -11.54 13.52 -14.58
CA ASN A 29 -11.44 12.83 -13.31
C ASN A 29 -10.02 12.81 -12.78
N ALA A 30 -9.01 12.73 -13.65
CA ALA A 30 -7.61 12.80 -13.24
C ALA A 30 -7.26 14.17 -12.66
N GLU A 31 -7.83 15.26 -13.18
CA GLU A 31 -7.58 16.61 -12.66
C GLU A 31 -8.09 16.79 -11.21
N LYS A 32 -9.03 15.97 -10.76
CA LYS A 32 -9.50 15.96 -9.36
C LYS A 32 -8.39 15.63 -8.36
N ARG A 33 -7.23 15.07 -8.82
CA ARG A 33 -6.04 14.87 -7.98
C ARG A 33 -5.49 16.17 -7.37
N LYS A 34 -5.82 17.32 -7.96
CA LYS A 34 -5.44 18.64 -7.48
C LYS A 34 -6.42 19.24 -6.46
N LYS A 35 -7.59 18.62 -6.29
CA LYS A 35 -8.67 19.12 -5.45
C LYS A 35 -8.72 18.37 -4.12
N THR A 36 -8.40 19.05 -3.03
CA THR A 36 -8.48 18.52 -1.67
C THR A 36 -9.87 17.94 -1.38
N GLY A 37 -9.92 16.82 -0.63
CA GLY A 37 -11.16 16.15 -0.24
C GLY A 37 -11.71 15.18 -1.30
N THR A 38 -11.05 15.03 -2.46
CA THR A 38 -11.42 14.01 -3.44
C THR A 38 -10.61 12.72 -3.24
N VAL A 39 -11.18 11.59 -3.65
CA VAL A 39 -10.48 10.30 -3.63
C VAL A 39 -9.21 10.34 -4.49
N GLN A 40 -9.29 11.00 -5.65
CA GLN A 40 -8.15 11.16 -6.56
C GLN A 40 -7.01 11.95 -5.90
N TYR A 41 -7.32 12.98 -5.12
CA TYR A 41 -6.35 13.73 -4.35
C TYR A 41 -5.68 12.86 -3.28
N ALA A 42 -6.45 12.11 -2.52
CA ALA A 42 -5.93 11.23 -1.47
C ALA A 42 -5.00 10.15 -2.05
N ILE A 43 -5.42 9.48 -3.14
CA ILE A 43 -4.58 8.47 -3.81
C ILE A 43 -3.31 9.08 -4.36
N TRP A 44 -3.40 10.21 -5.07
CA TRP A 44 -2.26 10.86 -5.67
C TRP A 44 -1.20 11.28 -4.63
N ASN A 45 -1.64 11.92 -3.54
CA ASN A 45 -0.71 12.35 -2.50
C ASN A 45 -0.14 11.19 -1.71
N GLY A 46 -0.93 10.15 -1.43
CA GLY A 46 -0.42 8.94 -0.80
C GLY A 46 0.67 8.27 -1.63
N LEU A 47 0.47 8.14 -2.94
CA LEU A 47 1.49 7.58 -3.85
C LEU A 47 2.75 8.45 -3.90
N LYS A 48 2.62 9.78 -3.94
CA LYS A 48 3.77 10.69 -3.87
C LYS A 48 4.57 10.52 -2.59
N GLN A 49 3.89 10.45 -1.45
CA GLN A 49 4.53 10.24 -0.16
C GLN A 49 5.28 8.91 -0.11
N MET A 50 4.69 7.83 -0.62
CA MET A 50 5.36 6.54 -0.75
C MET A 50 6.60 6.61 -1.63
N GLU A 51 6.56 7.36 -2.73
CA GLU A 51 7.73 7.57 -3.61
C GLU A 51 8.85 8.37 -2.91
N GLU A 52 8.49 9.33 -2.06
CA GLU A 52 9.44 10.09 -1.25
C GLU A 52 10.14 9.16 -0.25
N PHE A 53 9.40 8.37 0.53
CA PHE A 53 9.99 7.38 1.45
C PHE A 53 10.88 6.36 0.72
N ARG A 54 10.47 5.90 -0.46
CA ARG A 54 11.29 4.97 -1.25
C ARG A 54 12.62 5.54 -1.71
N ARG A 55 12.74 6.85 -1.84
CA ARG A 55 14.01 7.51 -2.17
C ARG A 55 14.88 7.76 -0.95
N GLU A 56 14.26 7.99 0.21
CA GLU A 56 14.94 8.40 1.43
C GLU A 56 15.43 7.20 2.25
N GLU A 57 14.68 6.10 2.28
CA GLU A 57 14.99 4.95 3.11
C GLU A 57 15.81 3.89 2.35
N ASN A 58 17.00 3.57 2.85
CA ASN A 58 17.90 2.59 2.23
C ASN A 58 17.28 1.19 2.12
N CYS A 59 16.35 0.85 3.02
CA CYS A 59 15.61 -0.40 2.98
C CYS A 59 14.78 -0.61 1.69
N PHE A 60 14.54 0.44 0.90
CA PHE A 60 13.93 0.31 -0.42
C PHE A 60 14.93 0.17 -1.58
N GLY A 61 16.22 0.27 -1.29
CA GLY A 61 17.29 0.08 -2.28
C GLY A 61 17.26 -1.31 -2.93
N GLU A 62 17.85 -1.42 -4.11
CA GLU A 62 17.88 -2.66 -4.88
C GLU A 62 18.67 -3.80 -4.22
N THR A 63 19.64 -3.45 -3.36
CA THR A 63 20.47 -4.41 -2.62
C THR A 63 19.90 -4.78 -1.25
N ALA A 64 18.77 -4.20 -0.86
CA ALA A 64 18.14 -4.50 0.43
C ALA A 64 17.59 -5.92 0.45
N GLY A 65 17.81 -6.61 1.57
CA GLY A 65 17.18 -7.90 1.83
C GLY A 65 15.66 -7.78 1.90
N ILE A 66 14.94 -8.81 1.45
CA ILE A 66 13.48 -8.88 1.54
C ILE A 66 13.07 -10.27 2.00
N SER A 67 12.13 -10.31 2.94
CA SER A 67 11.50 -11.54 3.41
C SER A 67 10.06 -11.26 3.86
N THR A 68 9.21 -12.28 3.85
CA THR A 68 7.90 -12.23 4.52
C THR A 68 8.11 -12.38 6.02
N TRP A 69 7.19 -11.80 6.80
CA TRP A 69 7.16 -11.97 8.26
C TRP A 69 5.81 -12.53 8.69
N ASP A 70 5.84 -13.51 9.59
CA ASP A 70 4.60 -14.07 10.15
C ASP A 70 4.03 -13.12 11.20
N THR A 71 2.81 -12.67 10.98
CA THR A 71 2.07 -11.79 11.89
C THR A 71 1.18 -12.53 12.86
N GLY A 72 1.12 -13.87 12.78
CA GLY A 72 0.15 -14.68 13.53
C GLY A 72 -1.31 -14.37 13.17
N ASN A 73 -1.55 -13.63 12.10
CA ASN A 73 -2.89 -13.18 11.67
C ASN A 73 -3.00 -13.25 10.14
N SER A 74 -3.86 -14.12 9.64
CA SER A 74 -4.06 -14.33 8.19
C SER A 74 -4.62 -13.14 7.43
N SER A 75 -5.18 -12.15 8.12
CA SER A 75 -5.70 -10.92 7.52
C SER A 75 -4.64 -9.81 7.41
N VAL A 76 -3.48 -9.97 8.07
CA VAL A 76 -2.42 -8.98 8.06
C VAL A 76 -1.18 -9.53 7.38
N PHE A 77 -0.81 -8.92 6.28
CA PHE A 77 0.41 -9.25 5.54
C PHE A 77 1.57 -8.39 6.04
N ALA A 78 2.75 -9.00 6.17
CA ALA A 78 3.97 -8.31 6.54
C ALA A 78 5.15 -8.67 5.62
N ILE A 79 5.92 -7.63 5.27
CA ILE A 79 7.20 -7.76 4.59
C ILE A 79 8.26 -7.07 5.46
N ARG A 80 9.37 -7.77 5.67
CA ARG A 80 10.58 -7.22 6.27
C ARG A 80 11.60 -6.89 5.20
N ARG A 81 12.19 -5.72 5.28
CA ARG A 81 13.33 -5.30 4.45
C ARG A 81 14.48 -4.86 5.33
N THR A 82 15.71 -5.13 4.90
CA THR A 82 16.90 -4.81 5.68
C THR A 82 17.99 -4.22 4.80
N ALA A 83 18.66 -3.17 5.29
CA ALA A 83 19.80 -2.55 4.63
C ALA A 83 20.86 -2.14 5.67
N GLY A 84 21.94 -2.90 5.78
CA GLY A 84 22.92 -2.69 6.84
C GLY A 84 22.31 -2.90 8.24
N ARG A 85 22.23 -1.81 9.03
CA ARG A 85 21.61 -1.82 10.37
C ARG A 85 20.14 -1.36 10.35
N GLU A 86 19.68 -0.82 9.24
CA GLU A 86 18.32 -0.35 9.09
C GLU A 86 17.37 -1.52 8.79
N GLU A 87 16.21 -1.45 9.37
CA GLU A 87 15.14 -2.42 9.18
C GLU A 87 13.81 -1.70 8.95
N LEU A 88 13.06 -2.18 7.97
CA LEU A 88 11.74 -1.69 7.63
C LEU A 88 10.75 -2.85 7.64
N ILE A 89 9.66 -2.68 8.38
CA ILE A 89 8.52 -3.60 8.38
C ILE A 89 7.33 -2.91 7.70
N CYS A 90 6.89 -3.46 6.58
CA CYS A 90 5.67 -3.04 5.91
C CYS A 90 4.53 -3.95 6.36
N LEU A 91 3.48 -3.37 6.92
CA LEU A 91 2.27 -4.05 7.36
C LEU A 91 1.07 -3.61 6.51
N ALA A 92 0.17 -4.55 6.20
CA ALA A 92 -1.09 -4.24 5.55
C ALA A 92 -2.21 -5.14 6.07
N ASN A 93 -3.28 -4.54 6.60
CA ASN A 93 -4.51 -5.22 6.96
C ASN A 93 -5.45 -5.27 5.74
N PHE A 94 -5.75 -6.46 5.25
CA PHE A 94 -6.66 -6.69 4.12
C PHE A 94 -8.11 -6.96 4.54
N SER A 95 -8.41 -6.79 5.81
CA SER A 95 -9.75 -7.04 6.39
C SER A 95 -10.54 -5.74 6.52
N GLU A 96 -11.86 -5.85 6.45
CA GLU A 96 -12.81 -4.78 6.81
C GLU A 96 -12.92 -4.55 8.32
N TYR A 97 -12.22 -5.36 9.14
CA TYR A 97 -12.19 -5.27 10.59
C TYR A 97 -10.82 -4.84 11.08
N GLY A 98 -10.80 -4.22 12.28
CA GLY A 98 -9.54 -4.00 13.00
C GLY A 98 -8.87 -5.32 13.35
N GLN A 99 -7.56 -5.39 13.20
CA GLN A 99 -6.76 -6.59 13.38
C GLN A 99 -5.53 -6.32 14.23
N ASN A 100 -5.07 -7.33 14.94
CA ASN A 100 -3.79 -7.28 15.64
C ASN A 100 -2.73 -8.05 14.86
N ALA A 101 -1.60 -7.43 14.60
CA ALA A 101 -0.41 -8.10 14.06
C ALA A 101 0.51 -8.47 15.22
N TRP A 102 0.85 -9.74 15.35
CA TRP A 102 1.77 -10.24 16.36
C TRP A 102 3.15 -10.39 15.72
N LEU A 103 4.08 -9.51 16.11
CA LEU A 103 5.41 -9.43 15.48
C LEU A 103 6.48 -9.91 16.46
N ASN A 104 6.26 -11.07 17.06
CA ASN A 104 7.19 -11.66 18.02
C ASN A 104 8.62 -11.70 17.47
N CYS A 105 9.58 -11.45 18.33
CA CYS A 105 11.02 -11.39 18.02
C CYS A 105 11.51 -10.14 17.28
N LEU A 106 10.66 -9.14 17.04
CA LEU A 106 11.14 -7.81 16.65
C LEU A 106 11.36 -6.98 17.93
N GLU A 107 12.61 -6.61 18.18
CA GLU A 107 12.99 -5.83 19.35
C GLU A 107 13.26 -4.38 18.96
N GLY A 108 12.93 -3.47 19.89
CA GLY A 108 13.22 -2.04 19.79
C GLY A 108 12.06 -1.20 19.26
N GLU A 109 12.30 0.10 19.24
CA GLU A 109 11.33 1.11 18.81
C GLU A 109 11.43 1.31 17.30
N TYR A 110 10.27 1.33 16.64
CA TYR A 110 10.11 1.63 15.22
C TYR A 110 9.29 2.91 15.07
N GLU A 111 9.52 3.64 14.01
CA GLU A 111 8.75 4.83 13.63
C GLU A 111 7.94 4.54 12.37
N ASP A 112 6.61 4.76 12.43
CA ASP A 112 5.74 4.68 11.26
C ASP A 112 6.00 5.91 10.37
N LEU A 113 6.49 5.71 9.16
CA LEU A 113 6.86 6.76 8.22
C LEU A 113 5.67 7.66 7.81
N PHE A 114 4.43 7.14 7.87
CA PHE A 114 3.25 7.93 7.49
C PHE A 114 2.75 8.84 8.60
N THR A 115 2.89 8.43 9.84
CA THR A 115 2.31 9.12 11.00
C THR A 115 3.35 9.72 11.94
N GLY A 116 4.61 9.27 11.88
CA GLY A 116 5.65 9.58 12.86
C GLY A 116 5.43 8.92 14.22
N GLU A 117 4.46 8.00 14.33
CA GLU A 117 4.16 7.29 15.56
C GLU A 117 5.30 6.31 15.87
N LYS A 118 5.74 6.33 17.13
CA LYS A 118 6.72 5.37 17.64
C LYS A 118 6.01 4.16 18.21
N LEU A 119 6.44 2.99 17.79
CA LEU A 119 5.80 1.71 18.06
C LEU A 119 6.80 0.69 18.59
N GLU A 120 6.38 -0.05 19.61
CA GLU A 120 7.00 -1.32 19.96
C GLU A 120 6.37 -2.43 19.14
N MET A 121 7.19 -3.20 18.40
CA MET A 121 6.70 -4.14 17.39
C MET A 121 6.28 -5.51 17.95
N ASN A 122 5.92 -5.63 19.23
CA ASN A 122 5.42 -6.89 19.79
C ASN A 122 4.01 -7.22 19.31
N SER A 123 3.13 -6.20 19.33
CA SER A 123 1.73 -6.30 18.94
C SER A 123 1.29 -4.96 18.39
N VAL A 124 0.92 -4.92 17.14
CA VAL A 124 0.53 -3.69 16.43
C VAL A 124 -0.93 -3.77 16.02
N TRP A 125 -1.73 -2.84 16.55
CA TRP A 125 -3.11 -2.68 16.11
C TRP A 125 -3.17 -2.03 14.73
N MET A 126 -3.95 -2.63 13.83
CA MET A 126 -4.20 -2.18 12.47
C MET A 126 -5.69 -1.92 12.29
N ASN A 127 -6.08 -0.70 11.96
CA ASN A 127 -7.47 -0.39 11.58
C ASN A 127 -7.87 -1.12 10.28
N PRO A 128 -9.17 -1.20 9.93
CA PRO A 128 -9.60 -1.76 8.66
C PRO A 128 -8.84 -1.16 7.49
N TYR A 129 -8.29 -2.01 6.62
CA TYR A 129 -7.53 -1.62 5.42
C TYR A 129 -6.34 -0.69 5.67
N GLN A 130 -5.86 -0.60 6.91
CA GLN A 130 -4.68 0.20 7.25
C GLN A 130 -3.41 -0.46 6.73
N TYR A 131 -2.47 0.38 6.31
CA TYR A 131 -1.08 0.01 6.04
C TYR A 131 -0.15 0.87 6.90
N ARG A 132 1.03 0.32 7.23
CA ARG A 132 2.09 1.00 7.97
C ARG A 132 3.45 0.63 7.38
N TRP A 133 4.35 1.59 7.34
CA TRP A 133 5.76 1.37 7.04
C TRP A 133 6.57 1.81 8.25
N CYS A 134 7.02 0.84 9.02
CA CYS A 134 7.68 1.08 10.30
C CYS A 134 9.18 0.85 10.14
N VAL A 135 9.98 1.89 10.35
CA VAL A 135 11.45 1.87 10.19
C VAL A 135 12.13 1.88 11.55
N LYS A 136 13.22 1.12 11.67
CA LYS A 136 14.18 1.14 12.76
C LYS A 136 15.54 1.51 12.18
N LYS A 137 16.16 2.56 12.72
CA LYS A 137 17.48 3.08 12.33
C LYS A 137 18.55 2.81 13.36
#